data_11cbaf36d349484df008d2ed1e452447
#
_entry.id   11cbaf36d349484df008d2ed1e452447
#
_cell.length_a   1.000
_cell.length_b   1.000
_cell.length_c   1.000
_cell.angle_alpha   90.00
_cell.angle_beta   90.00
_cell.angle_gamma   90.00
#
_symmetry.space_group_name_H-M   'P 1'
#
loop_
_entity.id
_entity.type
_entity.pdbx_description
1 polymer ?
#
loop_
_entity_poly.entity_id
_entity_poly.type
_entity_poly.pdbx_seq_one_letter_code
_entity_poly.pdbx_strand_id
1 'polypeptide(L)'
;MRGQRTENVKLGRPRAFNTEAALDEALKVFWMKGYEGTTVADLTKAMNLTMSSLYAAFGDKESLFRQIASRYAQSAAAMYEKAMIEPTLAASLSALFDGTVLFLNRPGNPPGCLTIMGALASNANAAPVQQLLLKMRTAGQLRIQARCEQARSEGELSSTFDCVAFSRYVATILWGLMVQGASGAGKKQMQEVADIAVQHINLSLADK
;
A
#
# COMPACT_ATOMS: atom_id res chain seq x y z
N MET A 1 -29.99 -37.97 -50.43
CA MET A 1 -30.09 -36.84 -49.56
C MET A 1 -29.40 -37.21 -48.21
N ARG A 2 -28.20 -36.77 -47.99
CA ARG A 2 -27.46 -37.02 -46.72
C ARG A 2 -27.56 -35.77 -45.88
N GLY A 3 -28.23 -35.85 -44.73
CA GLY A 3 -28.36 -34.76 -43.76
C GLY A 3 -27.02 -34.55 -43.02
N GLN A 4 -26.51 -33.34 -43.08
CA GLN A 4 -25.37 -32.90 -42.27
C GLN A 4 -25.86 -32.63 -40.84
N ARG A 5 -25.35 -33.38 -39.86
CA ARG A 5 -25.47 -33.05 -38.43
C ARG A 5 -24.44 -31.98 -38.10
N THR A 6 -24.90 -30.79 -37.83
CA THR A 6 -24.07 -29.74 -37.19
C THR A 6 -23.93 -30.08 -35.73
N GLU A 7 -22.72 -30.48 -35.33
CA GLU A 7 -22.35 -30.59 -33.90
C GLU A 7 -22.32 -29.22 -33.26
N ASN A 8 -23.25 -28.98 -32.37
CA ASN A 8 -23.27 -27.80 -31.49
C ASN A 8 -22.17 -27.98 -30.42
N VAL A 9 -21.02 -27.37 -30.63
CA VAL A 9 -19.97 -27.27 -29.61
C VAL A 9 -20.49 -26.39 -28.45
N LYS A 10 -20.94 -27.03 -27.38
CA LYS A 10 -21.26 -26.34 -26.14
C LYS A 10 -19.97 -25.67 -25.61
N LEU A 11 -19.84 -24.36 -25.80
CA LEU A 11 -18.87 -23.56 -25.05
C LEU A 11 -19.17 -23.77 -23.55
N GLY A 12 -18.25 -24.41 -22.85
CA GLY A 12 -18.38 -24.62 -21.43
C GLY A 12 -18.48 -23.27 -20.70
N ARG A 13 -19.43 -23.17 -19.76
CA ARG A 13 -19.61 -22.02 -18.86
C ARG A 13 -18.26 -21.65 -18.27
N PRO A 14 -17.80 -20.38 -18.37
CA PRO A 14 -16.54 -19.96 -17.78
C PRO A 14 -16.52 -20.40 -16.31
N ARG A 15 -15.48 -21.12 -15.89
CA ARG A 15 -15.28 -21.42 -14.46
C ARG A 15 -15.21 -20.10 -13.73
N ALA A 16 -16.17 -19.84 -12.85
CA ALA A 16 -16.13 -18.68 -11.97
C ALA A 16 -14.86 -18.83 -11.10
N PHE A 17 -13.83 -18.04 -11.39
CA PHE A 17 -12.64 -17.97 -10.56
C PHE A 17 -12.91 -17.04 -9.38
N ASN A 18 -12.20 -17.24 -8.29
CA ASN A 18 -12.28 -16.34 -7.13
C ASN A 18 -11.52 -15.05 -7.46
N THR A 19 -12.26 -13.98 -7.74
CA THR A 19 -11.73 -12.66 -8.11
C THR A 19 -10.84 -12.09 -7.02
N GLU A 20 -11.20 -12.27 -5.74
CA GLU A 20 -10.45 -11.76 -4.60
C GLU A 20 -9.08 -12.45 -4.49
N ALA A 21 -9.06 -13.78 -4.55
CA ALA A 21 -7.81 -14.53 -4.54
C ALA A 21 -6.91 -14.19 -5.75
N ALA A 22 -7.50 -13.97 -6.92
CA ALA A 22 -6.76 -13.55 -8.11
C ALA A 22 -6.13 -12.15 -7.93
N LEU A 23 -6.85 -11.20 -7.35
CA LEU A 23 -6.32 -9.87 -7.04
C LEU A 23 -5.20 -9.93 -5.99
N ASP A 24 -5.29 -10.80 -4.99
CA ASP A 24 -4.26 -10.99 -3.99
C ASP A 24 -2.95 -11.53 -4.59
N GLU A 25 -3.05 -12.49 -5.52
CA GLU A 25 -1.88 -13.00 -6.24
C GLU A 25 -1.28 -11.94 -7.18
N ALA A 26 -2.11 -11.19 -7.90
CA ALA A 26 -1.63 -10.08 -8.73
C ALA A 26 -0.98 -8.97 -7.90
N LEU A 27 -1.50 -8.66 -6.71
CA LEU A 27 -0.89 -7.71 -5.76
C LEU A 27 0.55 -8.12 -5.42
N LYS A 28 0.79 -9.40 -5.11
CA LYS A 28 2.13 -9.90 -4.80
C LYS A 28 3.09 -9.72 -5.97
N VAL A 29 2.64 -9.98 -7.20
CA VAL A 29 3.47 -9.80 -8.41
C VAL A 29 3.86 -8.34 -8.59
N PHE A 30 2.89 -7.42 -8.54
CA PHE A 30 3.17 -6.00 -8.67
C PHE A 30 4.01 -5.45 -7.52
N TRP A 31 3.84 -5.98 -6.32
CA TRP A 31 4.63 -5.55 -5.16
C TRP A 31 6.10 -5.95 -5.31
N MET A 32 6.36 -7.18 -5.78
CA MET A 32 7.73 -7.68 -5.95
C MET A 32 8.45 -7.09 -7.16
N LYS A 33 7.75 -6.93 -8.30
CA LYS A 33 8.36 -6.55 -9.59
C LYS A 33 8.18 -5.08 -9.95
N GLY A 34 7.33 -4.36 -9.21
CA GLY A 34 6.86 -3.04 -9.62
C GLY A 34 5.88 -3.11 -10.80
N TYR A 35 5.27 -1.98 -11.15
CA TYR A 35 4.33 -1.92 -12.27
C TYR A 35 4.99 -2.24 -13.59
N GLU A 36 6.15 -1.63 -13.88
CA GLU A 36 6.84 -1.77 -15.15
C GLU A 36 7.45 -3.15 -15.36
N GLY A 37 8.08 -3.70 -14.31
CA GLY A 37 8.68 -5.03 -14.34
C GLY A 37 7.67 -6.19 -14.38
N THR A 38 6.37 -5.90 -14.21
CA THR A 38 5.31 -6.91 -14.25
C THR A 38 4.78 -7.06 -15.68
N THR A 39 4.84 -8.27 -16.24
CA THR A 39 4.25 -8.61 -17.54
C THR A 39 2.85 -9.22 -17.38
N VAL A 40 2.04 -9.18 -18.47
CA VAL A 40 0.74 -9.87 -18.48
C VAL A 40 0.91 -11.38 -18.30
N ALA A 41 2.00 -11.95 -18.81
CA ALA A 41 2.32 -13.37 -18.61
C ALA A 41 2.59 -13.70 -17.13
N ASP A 42 3.28 -12.84 -16.39
CA ASP A 42 3.47 -12.99 -14.93
C ASP A 42 2.11 -13.00 -14.20
N LEU A 43 1.25 -12.07 -14.56
CA LEU A 43 -0.07 -11.93 -13.95
C LEU A 43 -0.97 -13.14 -14.23
N THR A 44 -1.07 -13.57 -15.50
CA THR A 44 -1.89 -14.74 -15.86
C THR A 44 -1.40 -16.02 -15.18
N LYS A 45 -0.09 -16.19 -15.06
CA LYS A 45 0.52 -17.30 -14.33
C LYS A 45 0.17 -17.26 -12.84
N ALA A 46 0.35 -16.13 -12.17
CA ALA A 46 0.10 -15.98 -10.74
C ALA A 46 -1.39 -16.12 -10.41
N MET A 47 -2.25 -15.51 -11.20
CA MET A 47 -3.71 -15.53 -11.03
C MET A 47 -4.36 -16.85 -11.48
N ASN A 48 -3.59 -17.75 -12.11
CA ASN A 48 -4.09 -18.98 -12.76
C ASN A 48 -5.23 -18.70 -13.74
N LEU A 49 -5.04 -17.68 -14.60
CA LEU A 49 -6.01 -17.23 -15.60
C LEU A 49 -5.41 -17.30 -17.01
N THR A 50 -6.28 -17.43 -18.02
CA THR A 50 -5.89 -17.16 -19.39
C THR A 50 -5.81 -15.65 -19.64
N MET A 51 -5.06 -15.23 -20.65
CA MET A 51 -4.98 -13.81 -21.03
C MET A 51 -6.37 -13.23 -21.37
N SER A 52 -7.21 -13.98 -22.08
CA SER A 52 -8.58 -13.55 -22.40
C SER A 52 -9.45 -13.39 -21.15
N SER A 53 -9.33 -14.30 -20.17
CA SER A 53 -10.05 -14.20 -18.90
C SER A 53 -9.59 -13.00 -18.07
N LEU A 54 -8.29 -12.71 -18.06
CA LEU A 54 -7.73 -11.55 -17.34
C LEU A 54 -8.29 -10.24 -17.93
N TYR A 55 -8.21 -10.07 -19.27
CA TYR A 55 -8.72 -8.87 -19.92
C TYR A 55 -10.24 -8.71 -19.77
N ALA A 56 -10.99 -9.81 -19.87
CA ALA A 56 -12.44 -9.79 -19.70
C ALA A 56 -12.87 -9.39 -18.27
N ALA A 57 -12.09 -9.79 -17.23
CA ALA A 57 -12.44 -9.54 -15.83
C ALA A 57 -11.94 -8.20 -15.31
N PHE A 58 -10.73 -7.78 -15.71
CA PHE A 58 -10.01 -6.69 -15.09
C PHE A 58 -9.63 -5.55 -16.05
N GLY A 59 -9.88 -5.71 -17.34
CA GLY A 59 -9.42 -4.77 -18.37
C GLY A 59 -7.93 -4.92 -18.65
N ASP A 60 -7.26 -3.82 -18.90
CA ASP A 60 -5.83 -3.80 -19.16
C ASP A 60 -4.98 -3.87 -17.86
N LYS A 61 -3.67 -3.94 -18.01
CA LYS A 61 -2.71 -4.00 -16.89
C LYS A 61 -2.85 -2.79 -15.96
N GLU A 62 -3.14 -1.62 -16.49
CA GLU A 62 -3.31 -0.40 -15.69
C GLU A 62 -4.60 -0.47 -14.88
N SER A 63 -5.69 -0.89 -15.47
CA SER A 63 -6.99 -1.07 -14.82
C SER A 63 -6.91 -2.09 -13.68
N LEU A 64 -6.23 -3.21 -13.91
CA LEU A 64 -5.95 -4.21 -12.87
C LEU A 64 -5.11 -3.61 -11.74
N PHE A 65 -4.04 -2.88 -12.07
CA PHE A 65 -3.19 -2.24 -11.08
C PHE A 65 -3.96 -1.23 -10.23
N ARG A 66 -4.85 -0.43 -10.83
CA ARG A 66 -5.70 0.54 -10.10
C ARG A 66 -6.64 -0.15 -9.11
N GLN A 67 -7.22 -1.27 -9.45
CA GLN A 67 -8.06 -2.07 -8.54
C GLN A 67 -7.23 -2.59 -7.37
N ILE A 68 -6.04 -3.13 -7.62
CA ILE A 68 -5.11 -3.63 -6.61
C ILE A 68 -4.64 -2.49 -5.69
N ALA A 69 -4.25 -1.35 -6.26
CA ALA A 69 -3.80 -0.19 -5.50
C ALA A 69 -4.92 0.36 -4.59
N SER A 70 -6.18 0.34 -5.06
CA SER A 70 -7.34 0.73 -4.25
C SER A 70 -7.52 -0.18 -3.03
N ARG A 71 -7.45 -1.51 -3.21
CA ARG A 71 -7.52 -2.47 -2.08
C ARG A 71 -6.36 -2.28 -1.09
N TYR A 72 -5.16 -2.11 -1.62
CA TYR A 72 -3.99 -1.84 -0.78
C TYR A 72 -4.16 -0.54 0.02
N ALA A 73 -4.68 0.52 -0.62
CA ALA A 73 -4.96 1.80 0.03
C ALA A 73 -5.98 1.67 1.16
N GLN A 74 -7.02 0.84 1.00
CA GLN A 74 -8.01 0.57 2.04
C GLN A 74 -7.38 -0.10 3.26
N SER A 75 -6.51 -1.10 3.06
CA SER A 75 -5.78 -1.76 4.15
C SER A 75 -4.85 -0.81 4.89
N ALA A 76 -4.15 0.06 4.16
CA ALA A 76 -3.30 1.09 4.75
C ALA A 76 -4.15 2.15 5.48
N ALA A 77 -5.27 2.59 4.90
CA ALA A 77 -6.17 3.56 5.52
C ALA A 77 -6.70 3.06 6.87
N ALA A 78 -7.14 1.82 6.95
CA ALA A 78 -7.63 1.21 8.20
C ALA A 78 -6.55 1.21 9.31
N MET A 79 -5.27 1.02 8.95
CA MET A 79 -4.15 1.13 9.89
C MET A 79 -4.01 2.56 10.42
N TYR A 80 -4.04 3.56 9.53
CA TYR A 80 -4.00 4.97 9.94
C TYR A 80 -5.20 5.35 10.80
N GLU A 81 -6.42 4.98 10.40
CA GLU A 81 -7.64 5.28 11.13
C GLU A 81 -7.56 4.74 12.57
N LYS A 82 -7.11 3.48 12.71
CA LYS A 82 -6.93 2.89 14.04
C LYS A 82 -5.90 3.63 14.88
N ALA A 83 -4.81 4.10 14.29
CA ALA A 83 -3.76 4.83 15.02
C ALA A 83 -4.17 6.27 15.36
N MET A 84 -4.89 6.96 14.47
CA MET A 84 -5.22 8.38 14.64
C MET A 84 -6.34 8.66 15.65
N ILE A 85 -7.04 7.64 16.14
CA ILE A 85 -8.08 7.78 17.20
C ILE A 85 -7.54 7.66 18.62
N GLU A 86 -6.24 7.40 18.78
CA GLU A 86 -5.62 7.34 20.11
C GLU A 86 -5.73 8.69 20.84
N PRO A 87 -5.81 8.70 22.19
CA PRO A 87 -6.13 9.90 22.97
C PRO A 87 -5.19 11.08 22.77
N THR A 88 -3.90 10.82 22.53
CA THR A 88 -2.88 11.85 22.35
C THR A 88 -2.13 11.69 21.03
N LEU A 89 -1.52 12.75 20.52
CA LEU A 89 -0.69 12.67 19.32
C LEU A 89 0.48 11.69 19.52
N ALA A 90 1.10 11.69 20.68
CA ALA A 90 2.18 10.76 21.02
C ALA A 90 1.72 9.30 20.94
N ALA A 91 0.56 8.97 21.50
CA ALA A 91 -0.03 7.63 21.42
C ALA A 91 -0.42 7.26 19.96
N SER A 92 -0.97 8.23 19.22
CA SER A 92 -1.31 8.04 17.79
C SER A 92 -0.08 7.68 16.96
N LEU A 93 1.03 8.36 17.18
CA LEU A 93 2.26 8.09 16.43
C LEU A 93 2.92 6.78 16.85
N SER A 94 2.93 6.44 18.14
CA SER A 94 3.38 5.13 18.61
C SER A 94 2.58 4.00 17.95
N ALA A 95 1.25 4.08 18.00
CA ALA A 95 0.38 3.10 17.36
C ALA A 95 0.58 3.00 15.84
N LEU A 96 0.88 4.13 15.16
CA LEU A 96 1.16 4.16 13.73
C LEU A 96 2.48 3.47 13.38
N PHE A 97 3.55 3.71 14.15
CA PHE A 97 4.85 3.05 13.97
C PHE A 97 4.74 1.54 14.20
N ASP A 98 4.12 1.12 15.31
CA ASP A 98 3.89 -0.28 15.63
C ASP A 98 3.03 -0.96 14.55
N GLY A 99 1.95 -0.31 14.15
CA GLY A 99 1.07 -0.77 13.08
C GLY A 99 1.81 -0.94 11.76
N THR A 100 2.75 -0.03 11.44
CA THR A 100 3.58 -0.10 10.24
C THR A 100 4.53 -1.30 10.31
N VAL A 101 5.22 -1.51 11.43
CA VAL A 101 6.10 -2.67 11.60
C VAL A 101 5.31 -3.98 11.48
N LEU A 102 4.13 -4.06 12.09
CA LEU A 102 3.25 -5.23 11.98
C LEU A 102 2.76 -5.45 10.54
N PHE A 103 2.38 -4.39 9.84
CA PHE A 103 1.92 -4.46 8.45
C PHE A 103 3.01 -4.99 7.51
N LEU A 104 4.23 -4.48 7.65
CA LEU A 104 5.38 -4.87 6.82
C LEU A 104 5.82 -6.32 7.07
N ASN A 105 5.52 -6.87 8.24
CA ASN A 105 5.89 -8.24 8.63
C ASN A 105 4.72 -9.23 8.59
N ARG A 106 3.60 -8.90 7.93
CA ARG A 106 2.48 -9.84 7.78
C ARG A 106 2.91 -11.07 7.00
N PRO A 107 2.64 -12.29 7.50
CA PRO A 107 2.90 -13.51 6.76
C PRO A 107 2.21 -13.48 5.39
N GLY A 108 2.95 -13.87 4.34
CA GLY A 108 2.43 -13.92 2.97
C GLY A 108 2.51 -12.60 2.20
N ASN A 109 2.83 -11.48 2.84
CA ASN A 109 3.14 -10.23 2.12
C ASN A 109 4.58 -10.24 1.60
N PRO A 110 4.83 -9.69 0.40
CA PRO A 110 6.19 -9.36 -0.03
C PRO A 110 6.83 -8.31 0.89
N PRO A 111 8.16 -8.29 1.00
CA PRO A 111 8.86 -7.28 1.79
C PRO A 111 8.66 -5.86 1.23
N GLY A 112 8.68 -4.87 2.13
CA GLY A 112 8.52 -3.45 1.78
C GLY A 112 7.08 -3.01 1.58
N CYS A 113 6.88 -1.99 0.75
CA CYS A 113 5.58 -1.35 0.54
C CYS A 113 5.32 -1.11 -0.96
N LEU A 114 4.14 -1.48 -1.44
CA LEU A 114 3.75 -1.29 -2.84
C LEU A 114 3.95 0.17 -3.31
N THR A 115 3.60 1.15 -2.47
CA THR A 115 3.66 2.56 -2.85
C THR A 115 5.08 3.11 -2.90
N ILE A 116 6.00 2.51 -2.15
CA ILE A 116 7.42 2.90 -2.13
C ILE A 116 8.19 2.18 -3.25
N MET A 117 7.97 0.88 -3.42
CA MET A 117 8.64 0.11 -4.47
C MET A 117 8.35 0.64 -5.88
N GLY A 118 7.12 1.09 -6.11
CA GLY A 118 6.72 1.71 -7.38
C GLY A 118 7.16 3.18 -7.56
N ALA A 119 7.71 3.82 -6.51
CA ALA A 119 8.05 5.24 -6.58
C ALA A 119 9.38 5.52 -7.30
N LEU A 120 10.29 4.55 -7.33
CA LEU A 120 11.68 4.74 -7.78
C LEU A 120 11.90 4.29 -9.23
N ALA A 121 10.97 3.55 -9.83
CA ALA A 121 11.05 3.12 -11.22
C ALA A 121 10.14 4.00 -12.09
N SER A 122 10.70 4.76 -13.02
CA SER A 122 9.93 5.67 -13.86
C SER A 122 10.37 5.67 -15.30
N ASN A 123 9.46 5.26 -16.17
CA ASN A 123 9.46 5.75 -17.54
C ASN A 123 8.17 6.56 -17.81
N ALA A 124 8.15 7.31 -18.89
CA ALA A 124 7.03 8.19 -19.23
C ALA A 124 5.68 7.44 -19.38
N ASN A 125 5.70 6.15 -19.72
CA ASN A 125 4.51 5.34 -19.91
C ASN A 125 3.82 4.92 -18.59
N ALA A 126 4.50 5.05 -17.45
CA ALA A 126 3.96 4.73 -16.13
C ALA A 126 3.47 5.98 -15.35
N ALA A 127 3.45 7.15 -15.96
CA ALA A 127 3.08 8.40 -15.30
C ALA A 127 1.73 8.35 -14.56
N PRO A 128 0.64 7.75 -15.10
CA PRO A 128 -0.63 7.64 -14.38
C PRO A 128 -0.52 6.79 -13.11
N VAL A 129 0.26 5.70 -13.16
CA VAL A 129 0.49 4.81 -12.02
C VAL A 129 1.34 5.50 -10.95
N GLN A 130 2.37 6.24 -11.36
CA GLN A 130 3.21 7.03 -10.46
C GLN A 130 2.41 8.10 -9.72
N GLN A 131 1.53 8.81 -10.42
CA GLN A 131 0.63 9.80 -9.81
C GLN A 131 -0.31 9.14 -8.79
N LEU A 132 -0.83 7.95 -9.09
CA LEU A 132 -1.66 7.19 -8.16
C LEU A 132 -0.87 6.84 -6.87
N LEU A 133 0.35 6.30 -7.02
CA LEU A 133 1.19 5.94 -5.88
C LEU A 133 1.63 7.18 -5.08
N LEU A 134 1.91 8.30 -5.74
CA LEU A 134 2.18 9.59 -5.07
C LEU A 134 0.98 10.04 -4.25
N LYS A 135 -0.23 10.02 -4.81
CA LYS A 135 -1.47 10.38 -4.08
C LYS A 135 -1.66 9.51 -2.85
N MET A 136 -1.38 8.20 -2.93
CA MET A 136 -1.49 7.30 -1.77
C MET A 136 -0.50 7.66 -0.66
N ARG A 137 0.76 7.98 -0.99
CA ARG A 137 1.77 8.43 0.00
C ARG A 137 1.38 9.77 0.62
N THR A 138 0.97 10.72 -0.19
CA THR A 138 0.51 12.04 0.27
C THR A 138 -0.70 11.91 1.20
N ALA A 139 -1.65 11.02 0.89
CA ALA A 139 -2.81 10.78 1.76
C ALA A 139 -2.41 10.30 3.16
N GLY A 140 -1.40 9.43 3.28
CA GLY A 140 -0.85 9.02 4.57
C GLY A 140 -0.26 10.18 5.36
N GLN A 141 0.59 11.00 4.71
CA GLN A 141 1.16 12.20 5.33
C GLN A 141 0.09 13.21 5.78
N LEU A 142 -0.95 13.44 4.97
CA LEU A 142 -2.03 14.35 5.31
C LEU A 142 -2.85 13.88 6.52
N ARG A 143 -3.00 12.57 6.74
CA ARG A 143 -3.64 12.05 7.96
C ARG A 143 -2.82 12.37 9.21
N ILE A 144 -1.50 12.23 9.14
CA ILE A 144 -0.60 12.62 10.24
C ILE A 144 -0.71 14.12 10.50
N GLN A 145 -0.71 14.93 9.45
CA GLN A 145 -0.85 16.38 9.57
C GLN A 145 -2.18 16.77 10.24
N ALA A 146 -3.29 16.20 9.79
CA ALA A 146 -4.60 16.47 10.36
C ALA A 146 -4.68 16.13 11.86
N ARG A 147 -4.09 14.98 12.27
CA ARG A 147 -4.02 14.60 13.70
C ARG A 147 -3.13 15.55 14.51
N CYS A 148 -2.04 16.03 13.92
CA CYS A 148 -1.17 17.04 14.53
C CYS A 148 -1.90 18.39 14.70
N GLU A 149 -2.65 18.84 13.69
CA GLU A 149 -3.44 20.06 13.73
C GLU A 149 -4.57 19.95 14.77
N GLN A 150 -5.19 18.79 14.90
CA GLN A 150 -6.16 18.51 15.96
C GLN A 150 -5.50 18.63 17.34
N ALA A 151 -4.35 17.99 17.57
CA ALA A 151 -3.60 18.07 18.82
C ALA A 151 -3.23 19.52 19.19
N ARG A 152 -2.84 20.31 18.18
CA ARG A 152 -2.56 21.75 18.36
C ARG A 152 -3.83 22.52 18.74
N SER A 153 -4.97 22.23 18.13
CA SER A 153 -6.24 22.89 18.46
C SER A 153 -6.77 22.50 19.85
N GLU A 154 -6.45 21.30 20.32
CA GLU A 154 -6.79 20.79 21.66
C GLU A 154 -5.80 21.22 22.75
N GLY A 155 -4.73 21.94 22.39
CA GLY A 155 -3.73 22.45 23.32
C GLY A 155 -2.67 21.44 23.76
N GLU A 156 -2.57 20.28 23.08
CA GLU A 156 -1.47 19.35 23.28
C GLU A 156 -0.12 19.95 22.81
N LEU A 157 -0.17 20.81 21.78
CA LEU A 157 0.99 21.43 21.14
C LEU A 157 0.92 22.95 21.23
N SER A 158 2.10 23.61 21.11
CA SER A 158 2.17 25.06 20.94
C SER A 158 1.34 25.52 19.73
N SER A 159 0.71 26.70 19.84
CA SER A 159 -0.04 27.31 18.71
C SER A 159 0.81 27.60 17.48
N THR A 160 2.13 27.70 17.66
CA THR A 160 3.12 27.94 16.59
C THR A 160 3.75 26.67 16.04
N PHE A 161 3.34 25.48 16.53
CA PHE A 161 3.94 24.21 16.11
C PHE A 161 3.69 23.94 14.61
N ASP A 162 4.74 23.68 13.85
CA ASP A 162 4.66 23.43 12.42
C ASP A 162 4.23 21.98 12.11
N CYS A 163 2.92 21.75 12.05
CA CYS A 163 2.34 20.44 11.75
C CYS A 163 2.67 19.96 10.32
N VAL A 164 2.96 20.87 9.39
CA VAL A 164 3.30 20.50 8.00
C VAL A 164 4.72 19.90 7.95
N ALA A 165 5.69 20.60 8.52
CA ALA A 165 7.07 20.11 8.59
C ALA A 165 7.14 18.81 9.43
N PHE A 166 6.45 18.78 10.57
CA PHE A 166 6.40 17.62 11.45
C PHE A 166 5.79 16.38 10.76
N SER A 167 4.67 16.52 10.07
CA SER A 167 4.06 15.41 9.33
C SER A 167 4.98 14.86 8.24
N ARG A 168 5.74 15.71 7.56
CA ARG A 168 6.78 15.32 6.60
C ARG A 168 7.89 14.50 7.25
N TYR A 169 8.38 14.97 8.40
CA TYR A 169 9.41 14.27 9.17
C TYR A 169 8.94 12.86 9.55
N VAL A 170 7.77 12.74 10.16
CA VAL A 170 7.20 11.44 10.55
C VAL A 170 7.01 10.53 9.32
N ALA A 171 6.42 11.05 8.23
CA ALA A 171 6.24 10.28 7.00
C ALA A 171 7.57 9.80 6.40
N THR A 172 8.63 10.63 6.47
CA THR A 172 9.96 10.27 5.97
C THR A 172 10.53 9.06 6.74
N ILE A 173 10.37 9.02 8.06
CA ILE A 173 10.83 7.87 8.87
C ILE A 173 10.03 6.61 8.53
N LEU A 174 8.70 6.73 8.42
CA LEU A 174 7.83 5.61 8.03
C LEU A 174 8.21 5.05 6.64
N TRP A 175 8.47 5.93 5.67
CA TRP A 175 8.94 5.50 4.34
C TRP A 175 10.33 4.86 4.41
N GLY A 176 11.21 5.36 5.27
CA GLY A 176 12.51 4.75 5.56
C GLY A 176 12.37 3.32 6.09
N LEU A 177 11.45 3.07 7.02
CA LEU A 177 11.13 1.72 7.52
C LEU A 177 10.64 0.80 6.39
N MET A 178 9.81 1.31 5.47
CA MET A 178 9.33 0.55 4.32
C MET A 178 10.46 0.17 3.37
N VAL A 179 11.44 1.05 3.15
CA VAL A 179 12.66 0.77 2.38
C VAL A 179 13.54 -0.26 3.09
N GLN A 180 13.71 -0.12 4.41
CA GLN A 180 14.46 -1.09 5.21
C GLN A 180 13.85 -2.50 5.12
N GLY A 181 12.52 -2.60 5.24
CA GLY A 181 11.82 -3.87 5.06
C GLY A 181 12.03 -4.47 3.68
N ALA A 182 11.99 -3.65 2.61
CA ALA A 182 12.29 -4.09 1.24
C ALA A 182 13.74 -4.56 1.07
N SER A 183 14.66 -4.02 1.87
CA SER A 183 16.08 -4.37 1.88
C SER A 183 16.42 -5.59 2.76
N GLY A 184 15.39 -6.23 3.35
CA GLY A 184 15.55 -7.45 4.13
C GLY A 184 15.68 -7.24 5.64
N ALA A 185 15.44 -6.03 6.16
CA ALA A 185 15.39 -5.81 7.61
C ALA A 185 14.26 -6.64 8.22
N GLY A 186 14.59 -7.39 9.27
CA GLY A 186 13.62 -8.19 10.02
C GLY A 186 12.77 -7.36 10.97
N LYS A 187 11.68 -7.95 11.49
CA LYS A 187 10.74 -7.29 12.40
C LYS A 187 11.43 -6.62 13.59
N LYS A 188 12.41 -7.31 14.22
CA LYS A 188 13.14 -6.78 15.38
C LYS A 188 13.91 -5.49 15.03
N GLN A 189 14.64 -5.51 13.91
CA GLN A 189 15.42 -4.34 13.46
C GLN A 189 14.53 -3.14 13.15
N MET A 190 13.39 -3.38 12.50
CA MET A 190 12.41 -2.32 12.20
C MET A 190 11.75 -1.78 13.48
N GLN A 191 11.47 -2.65 14.47
CA GLN A 191 10.92 -2.21 15.75
C GLN A 191 11.92 -1.34 16.53
N GLU A 192 13.20 -1.71 16.56
CA GLU A 192 14.26 -0.90 17.19
C GLU A 192 14.31 0.52 16.62
N VAL A 193 14.20 0.67 15.29
CA VAL A 193 14.15 1.99 14.64
C VAL A 193 12.85 2.73 14.97
N ALA A 194 11.71 2.04 14.99
CA ALA A 194 10.42 2.61 15.35
C ALA A 194 10.44 3.14 16.81
N ASP A 195 10.98 2.37 17.75
CA ASP A 195 11.07 2.74 19.16
C ASP A 195 11.93 4.00 19.35
N ILE A 196 13.08 4.08 18.69
CA ILE A 196 13.95 5.28 18.70
C ILE A 196 13.21 6.48 18.11
N ALA A 197 12.54 6.29 16.97
CA ALA A 197 11.78 7.37 16.32
C ALA A 197 10.68 7.91 17.24
N VAL A 198 9.90 7.02 17.86
CA VAL A 198 8.83 7.39 18.81
C VAL A 198 9.40 8.11 20.02
N GLN A 199 10.52 7.65 20.57
CA GLN A 199 11.18 8.33 21.69
C GLN A 199 11.60 9.76 21.33
N HIS A 200 12.24 9.97 20.18
CA HIS A 200 12.65 11.32 19.73
C HIS A 200 11.45 12.21 19.41
N ILE A 201 10.40 11.66 18.80
CA ILE A 201 9.16 12.38 18.55
C ILE A 201 8.55 12.86 19.87
N ASN A 202 8.46 11.98 20.87
CA ASN A 202 7.89 12.32 22.18
C ASN A 202 8.68 13.44 22.89
N LEU A 203 10.01 13.42 22.80
CA LEU A 203 10.85 14.52 23.30
C LEU A 203 10.53 15.83 22.58
N SER A 204 10.44 15.81 21.25
CA SER A 204 10.11 17.00 20.44
C SER A 204 8.69 17.55 20.70
N LEU A 205 7.75 16.71 21.16
CA LEU A 205 6.40 17.12 21.52
C LEU A 205 6.32 17.69 22.96
N ALA A 206 7.26 17.32 23.82
CA ALA A 206 7.32 17.79 25.20
C ALA A 206 7.93 19.20 25.36
N ASP A 207 8.73 19.64 24.40
CA ASP A 207 9.31 21.00 24.37
C ASP A 207 8.20 22.00 23.95
N LYS A 208 7.44 22.48 24.96
CA LYS A 208 6.34 23.46 24.81
C LYS A 208 6.84 24.89 24.87
#